data_225cc1507a7a5e5006062738d5147c45
#
_entry.id   225cc1507a7a5e5006062738d5147c45
#
_cell.length_a   1.000
_cell.length_b   1.000
_cell.length_c   1.000
_cell.angle_alpha   90.00
_cell.angle_beta   90.00
_cell.angle_gamma   90.00
#
_symmetry.space_group_name_H-M   'P 1'
#
loop_
_entity.id
_entity.type
_entity.pdbx_description
1 polymer ?
#
loop_
_entity_poly.entity_id
_entity_poly.type
_entity_poly.pdbx_seq_one_letter_code
_entity_poly.pdbx_strand_id
1 'polypeptide(L)'
;VELGFSHIELLPVTEYPLDESWGYQPTGLYAATSRHGDAEDFRRFVTACHTAGIGVIVDWVPAHFPSDAHGLARFDGSALFEYADPREGKHPDWNTLIYDFKKPQVRNFLLGSALHWLESFDVDGLRVDAVASMLYRDYSRRHGEWLPNEHGGKNNLEAIQFLRQLNKLVGKYRPGAIVIAEESTAFPQVSHPTYLGGLGFHYKWNMGWMNDTLRYISRDPIHR
;
A
#
# COMPACT_ATOMS: atom_id res chain seq x y z
N VAL A 1 12.02 7.97 21.11
CA VAL A 1 11.76 7.63 22.51
C VAL A 1 11.59 8.91 23.35
N GLU A 2 12.59 9.78 23.40
CA GLU A 2 12.55 11.02 24.23
C GLU A 2 11.37 11.95 23.90
N LEU A 3 10.94 11.99 22.64
CA LEU A 3 9.80 12.79 22.17
C LEU A 3 8.44 12.13 22.41
N GLY A 4 8.40 10.89 22.96
CA GLY A 4 7.17 10.17 23.28
C GLY A 4 6.52 9.45 22.10
N PHE A 5 7.19 9.31 20.95
CA PHE A 5 6.68 8.48 19.85
C PHE A 5 6.76 7.01 20.20
N SER A 6 5.73 6.25 19.87
CA SER A 6 5.63 4.79 20.10
C SER A 6 6.00 3.98 18.85
N HIS A 7 5.91 4.55 17.68
CA HIS A 7 6.18 3.89 16.40
C HIS A 7 6.95 4.83 15.47
N ILE A 8 7.68 4.23 14.54
CA ILE A 8 8.21 4.89 13.35
C ILE A 8 7.58 4.27 12.12
N GLU A 9 7.33 5.07 11.10
CA GLU A 9 6.93 4.62 9.78
C GLU A 9 8.06 4.89 8.80
N LEU A 10 8.44 3.87 8.05
CA LEU A 10 9.48 3.95 7.03
C LEU A 10 8.84 4.10 5.67
N LEU A 11 9.39 4.98 4.82
CA LEU A 11 9.12 4.95 3.39
C LEU A 11 9.38 3.54 2.84
N PRO A 12 8.86 3.18 1.64
CA PRO A 12 8.97 1.82 1.14
C PRO A 12 10.39 1.27 1.20
N VAL A 13 10.57 0.18 1.92
CA VAL A 13 11.86 -0.53 2.07
C VAL A 13 11.94 -1.77 1.17
N THR A 14 10.92 -2.03 0.36
CA THR A 14 10.93 -3.05 -0.69
C THR A 14 11.89 -2.65 -1.82
N GLU A 15 12.50 -3.64 -2.52
CA GLU A 15 13.44 -3.35 -3.59
C GLU A 15 12.77 -2.66 -4.78
N TYR A 16 13.41 -1.61 -5.30
CA TYR A 16 12.91 -0.76 -6.39
C TYR A 16 14.06 -0.27 -7.28
N PRO A 17 13.84 -0.06 -8.62
CA PRO A 17 14.91 0.30 -9.55
C PRO A 17 15.20 1.79 -9.60
N LEU A 18 14.22 2.68 -9.30
CA LEU A 18 14.26 4.12 -9.54
C LEU A 18 14.31 4.88 -8.22
N ASP A 19 15.44 5.51 -7.90
CA ASP A 19 15.63 6.26 -6.64
C ASP A 19 14.65 7.41 -6.47
N GLU A 20 14.32 8.11 -7.56
CA GLU A 20 13.36 9.21 -7.57
C GLU A 20 11.93 8.78 -7.22
N SER A 21 11.63 7.48 -7.27
CA SER A 21 10.34 6.93 -6.83
C SER A 21 10.19 6.86 -5.31
N TRP A 22 11.28 7.04 -4.55
CA TRP A 22 11.33 6.86 -3.08
C TRP A 22 10.86 5.48 -2.62
N GLY A 23 10.92 4.48 -3.52
CA GLY A 23 10.45 3.12 -3.27
C GLY A 23 8.99 2.85 -3.63
N TYR A 24 8.22 3.84 -4.11
CA TYR A 24 6.83 3.66 -4.50
C TYR A 24 6.63 2.95 -5.85
N GLN A 25 7.71 2.56 -6.52
CA GLN A 25 7.67 1.71 -7.72
C GLN A 25 8.44 0.40 -7.49
N PRO A 26 7.96 -0.47 -6.58
CA PRO A 26 8.70 -1.66 -6.18
C PRO A 26 8.70 -2.73 -7.27
N THR A 27 9.84 -3.38 -7.47
CA THR A 27 10.00 -4.58 -8.29
C THR A 27 10.13 -5.85 -7.46
N GLY A 28 10.55 -5.73 -6.20
CA GLY A 28 10.80 -6.86 -5.31
C GLY A 28 9.97 -6.83 -4.03
N LEU A 29 8.66 -7.10 -4.11
CA LEU A 29 7.74 -7.00 -2.96
C LEU A 29 8.10 -7.87 -1.74
N TYR A 30 8.97 -8.85 -1.91
CA TYR A 30 9.46 -9.74 -0.83
C TYR A 30 10.91 -9.45 -0.42
N ALA A 31 11.58 -8.52 -1.07
CA ALA A 31 12.98 -8.22 -0.82
C ALA A 31 13.14 -6.86 -0.15
N ALA A 32 13.92 -6.80 0.92
CA ALA A 32 14.40 -5.53 1.45
C ALA A 32 15.39 -4.92 0.46
N THR A 33 15.27 -3.62 0.22
CA THR A 33 16.20 -2.92 -0.69
C THR A 33 17.63 -3.00 -0.19
N SER A 34 18.57 -3.28 -1.10
CA SER A 34 20.00 -3.36 -0.79
C SER A 34 20.66 -1.99 -0.54
N ARG A 35 19.93 -0.89 -0.71
CA ARG A 35 20.43 0.48 -0.54
C ARG A 35 20.90 0.82 0.87
N HIS A 36 20.30 0.15 1.86
CA HIS A 36 20.52 0.44 3.27
C HIS A 36 21.18 -0.72 4.05
N GLY A 37 21.63 -1.74 3.35
CA GLY A 37 22.18 -2.95 3.91
C GLY A 37 21.47 -4.20 3.39
N ASP A 38 21.75 -5.34 3.99
CA ASP A 38 21.10 -6.59 3.64
C ASP A 38 19.82 -6.85 4.49
N ALA A 39 19.13 -7.95 4.20
CA ALA A 39 17.91 -8.33 4.91
C ALA A 39 18.15 -8.54 6.42
N GLU A 40 19.37 -8.99 6.80
CA GLU A 40 19.72 -9.20 8.19
C GLU A 40 20.00 -7.88 8.90
N ASP A 41 20.56 -6.88 8.20
CA ASP A 41 20.70 -5.51 8.70
C ASP A 41 19.34 -4.91 9.03
N PHE A 42 18.35 -5.15 8.16
CA PHE A 42 16.99 -4.67 8.42
C PHE A 42 16.34 -5.36 9.64
N ARG A 43 16.55 -6.68 9.81
CA ARG A 43 16.07 -7.38 11.03
C ARG A 43 16.74 -6.85 12.30
N ARG A 44 18.05 -6.57 12.25
CA ARG A 44 18.77 -5.96 13.38
C ARG A 44 18.24 -4.57 13.71
N PHE A 45 17.90 -3.79 12.69
CA PHE A 45 17.27 -2.48 12.89
C PHE A 45 15.92 -2.60 13.59
N VAL A 46 15.02 -3.48 13.13
CA VAL A 46 13.72 -3.72 13.77
C VAL A 46 13.89 -4.18 15.23
N THR A 47 14.80 -5.13 15.47
CA THR A 47 15.14 -5.60 16.84
C THR A 47 15.63 -4.46 17.73
N ALA A 48 16.46 -3.57 17.20
CA ALA A 48 16.95 -2.40 17.95
C ALA A 48 15.81 -1.42 18.28
N CYS A 49 14.87 -1.20 17.36
CA CYS A 49 13.67 -0.41 17.62
C CYS A 49 12.83 -1.02 18.74
N HIS A 50 12.56 -2.33 18.68
CA HIS A 50 11.80 -3.04 19.72
C HIS A 50 12.49 -2.96 21.09
N THR A 51 13.82 -3.11 21.13
CA THR A 51 14.60 -2.96 22.36
C THR A 51 14.44 -1.55 22.96
N ALA A 52 14.29 -0.54 22.12
CA ALA A 52 14.02 0.84 22.54
C ALA A 52 12.54 1.12 22.84
N GLY A 53 11.64 0.14 22.73
CA GLY A 53 10.20 0.30 22.92
C GLY A 53 9.48 1.02 21.77
N ILE A 54 10.05 0.96 20.56
CA ILE A 54 9.50 1.59 19.34
C ILE A 54 9.04 0.50 18.37
N GLY A 55 7.78 0.53 17.97
CA GLY A 55 7.25 -0.30 16.88
C GLY A 55 7.67 0.22 15.51
N VAL A 56 7.74 -0.66 14.52
CA VAL A 56 8.13 -0.35 13.14
C VAL A 56 6.97 -0.61 12.19
N ILE A 57 6.57 0.40 11.43
CA ILE A 57 5.57 0.31 10.37
C ILE A 57 6.31 0.46 9.05
N VAL A 58 6.04 -0.42 8.09
CA VAL A 58 6.57 -0.29 6.74
C VAL A 58 5.51 0.15 5.76
N ASP A 59 5.91 1.03 4.86
CA ASP A 59 5.08 1.44 3.74
C ASP A 59 5.07 0.32 2.69
N TRP A 60 3.89 -0.21 2.40
CA TRP A 60 3.70 -1.35 1.51
C TRP A 60 2.83 -0.95 0.33
N VAL A 61 3.32 -1.21 -0.89
CA VAL A 61 2.75 -0.72 -2.15
C VAL A 61 2.11 -1.86 -2.95
N PRO A 62 0.88 -2.30 -2.65
CA PRO A 62 0.21 -3.38 -3.37
C PRO A 62 -0.65 -2.91 -4.54
N ALA A 63 -0.75 -1.60 -4.77
CA ALA A 63 -1.66 -1.04 -5.77
C ALA A 63 -1.15 -1.24 -7.19
N HIS A 64 0.16 -1.07 -7.38
CA HIS A 64 0.79 -1.02 -8.70
C HIS A 64 2.26 -1.42 -8.67
N PHE A 65 2.87 -1.58 -9.83
CA PHE A 65 4.29 -1.90 -10.01
C PHE A 65 4.82 -1.31 -11.31
N PRO A 66 6.15 -1.06 -11.44
CA PRO A 66 6.72 -0.48 -12.63
C PRO A 66 6.77 -1.49 -13.79
N SER A 67 6.89 -0.98 -15.02
CA SER A 67 6.93 -1.78 -16.25
C SER A 67 8.34 -2.19 -16.69
N ASP A 68 9.30 -2.18 -15.78
CA ASP A 68 10.68 -2.56 -16.04
C ASP A 68 10.79 -4.00 -16.55
N ALA A 69 11.63 -4.22 -17.58
CA ALA A 69 11.74 -5.51 -18.26
C ALA A 69 12.27 -6.66 -17.39
N HIS A 70 12.95 -6.35 -16.28
CA HIS A 70 13.43 -7.31 -15.29
C HIS A 70 12.46 -7.51 -14.12
N GLY A 71 11.31 -6.82 -14.11
CA GLY A 71 10.27 -6.89 -13.09
C GLY A 71 9.14 -7.86 -13.43
N LEU A 72 7.95 -7.55 -12.90
CA LEU A 72 6.77 -8.40 -13.04
C LEU A 72 5.97 -8.17 -14.32
N ALA A 73 6.21 -7.06 -15.03
CA ALA A 73 5.48 -6.70 -16.24
C ALA A 73 5.65 -7.78 -17.31
N ARG A 74 4.55 -8.34 -17.80
CA ARG A 74 4.55 -9.43 -18.78
C ARG A 74 5.52 -10.55 -18.44
N PHE A 75 5.55 -10.96 -17.19
CA PHE A 75 6.54 -11.87 -16.62
C PHE A 75 6.75 -13.16 -17.44
N ASP A 76 5.68 -13.73 -17.98
CA ASP A 76 5.69 -14.92 -18.85
C ASP A 76 5.36 -14.59 -20.32
N GLY A 77 5.43 -13.31 -20.71
CA GLY A 77 5.01 -12.81 -22.02
C GLY A 77 3.53 -12.46 -22.11
N SER A 78 2.73 -12.79 -21.12
CA SER A 78 1.33 -12.40 -21.01
C SER A 78 1.11 -11.35 -19.89
N ALA A 79 -0.11 -10.85 -19.74
CA ALA A 79 -0.50 -10.04 -18.60
C ALA A 79 -0.73 -10.96 -17.38
N LEU A 80 0.35 -11.46 -16.77
CA LEU A 80 0.27 -12.42 -15.67
C LEU A 80 -0.18 -11.74 -14.37
N PHE A 81 0.50 -10.68 -13.97
CA PHE A 81 0.24 -9.95 -12.73
C PHE A 81 -0.70 -8.77 -12.91
N GLU A 82 -0.67 -8.12 -14.07
CA GLU A 82 -1.46 -6.95 -14.40
C GLU A 82 -2.79 -7.30 -15.09
N TYR A 83 -3.73 -6.35 -15.08
CA TYR A 83 -4.89 -6.41 -15.99
C TYR A 83 -4.43 -6.30 -17.44
N ALA A 84 -5.03 -7.10 -18.32
CA ALA A 84 -4.67 -7.12 -19.75
C ALA A 84 -5.15 -5.86 -20.51
N ASP A 85 -6.32 -5.32 -20.17
CA ASP A 85 -6.85 -4.10 -20.77
C ASP A 85 -6.20 -2.86 -20.13
N PRO A 86 -5.55 -1.98 -20.88
CA PRO A 86 -4.89 -0.79 -20.34
C PRO A 86 -5.84 0.18 -19.62
N ARG A 87 -7.13 0.14 -19.90
CA ARG A 87 -8.15 0.93 -19.17
C ARG A 87 -8.36 0.43 -17.73
N GLU A 88 -7.93 -0.77 -17.41
CA GLU A 88 -7.89 -1.32 -16.04
C GLU A 88 -6.45 -1.46 -15.53
N GLY A 89 -5.50 -1.75 -16.43
CA GLY A 89 -4.16 -2.23 -16.10
C GLY A 89 -3.05 -1.19 -16.12
N LYS A 90 -3.28 0.03 -16.61
CA LYS A 90 -2.25 1.08 -16.66
C LYS A 90 -2.67 2.27 -15.79
N HIS A 91 -1.78 2.66 -14.86
CA HIS A 91 -2.01 3.84 -14.05
C HIS A 91 -1.63 5.12 -14.81
N PRO A 92 -2.55 6.08 -15.03
CA PRO A 92 -2.28 7.24 -15.85
C PRO A 92 -1.27 8.21 -15.23
N ASP A 93 -1.30 8.41 -13.89
CA ASP A 93 -0.47 9.40 -13.21
C ASP A 93 0.98 8.95 -13.04
N TRP A 94 1.21 7.64 -12.80
CA TRP A 94 2.52 7.10 -12.44
C TRP A 94 3.18 6.26 -13.52
N ASN A 95 2.49 6.07 -14.66
CA ASN A 95 2.94 5.21 -15.76
C ASN A 95 3.28 3.76 -15.33
N THR A 96 2.64 3.29 -14.27
CA THR A 96 2.83 1.96 -13.69
C THR A 96 1.70 1.02 -14.13
N LEU A 97 1.88 -0.28 -13.87
CA LEU A 97 0.87 -1.31 -14.10
C LEU A 97 0.09 -1.59 -12.82
N ILE A 98 -1.20 -1.89 -12.97
CA ILE A 98 -2.11 -2.20 -11.85
C ILE A 98 -2.25 -3.71 -11.72
N TYR A 99 -2.07 -4.24 -10.51
CA TYR A 99 -2.27 -5.66 -10.21
C TYR A 99 -3.70 -6.11 -10.54
N ASP A 100 -3.82 -7.27 -11.19
CA ASP A 100 -5.12 -7.87 -11.52
C ASP A 100 -5.73 -8.57 -10.29
N PHE A 101 -6.48 -7.81 -9.51
CA PHE A 101 -7.16 -8.32 -8.32
C PHE A 101 -8.26 -9.35 -8.62
N LYS A 102 -8.65 -9.58 -9.89
CA LYS A 102 -9.56 -10.65 -10.29
C LYS A 102 -8.90 -12.03 -10.12
N LYS A 103 -7.57 -12.09 -10.31
CA LYS A 103 -6.80 -13.34 -10.26
C LYS A 103 -6.50 -13.77 -8.83
N PRO A 104 -6.96 -14.93 -8.37
CA PRO A 104 -6.64 -15.43 -7.02
C PRO A 104 -5.13 -15.55 -6.76
N GLN A 105 -4.35 -15.92 -7.79
CA GLN A 105 -2.91 -16.07 -7.71
C GLN A 105 -2.22 -14.73 -7.40
N VAL A 106 -2.66 -13.65 -8.06
CA VAL A 106 -2.15 -12.30 -7.81
C VAL A 106 -2.50 -11.84 -6.39
N ARG A 107 -3.75 -12.05 -5.96
CA ARG A 107 -4.13 -11.75 -4.56
C ARG A 107 -3.29 -12.55 -3.56
N ASN A 108 -3.07 -13.85 -3.80
CA ASN A 108 -2.25 -14.68 -2.92
C ASN A 108 -0.79 -14.22 -2.87
N PHE A 109 -0.23 -13.81 -4.01
CA PHE A 109 1.10 -13.22 -4.08
C PHE A 109 1.20 -11.97 -3.21
N LEU A 110 0.25 -11.05 -3.32
CA LEU A 110 0.21 -9.82 -2.52
C LEU A 110 -0.01 -10.12 -1.02
N LEU A 111 -0.98 -10.98 -0.67
CA LEU A 111 -1.23 -11.37 0.72
C LEU A 111 -0.01 -12.06 1.35
N GLY A 112 0.69 -12.91 0.58
CA GLY A 112 1.93 -13.54 1.01
C GLY A 112 3.03 -12.52 1.28
N SER A 113 3.16 -11.47 0.44
CA SER A 113 4.09 -10.37 0.66
C SER A 113 3.79 -9.62 1.96
N ALA A 114 2.53 -9.29 2.23
CA ALA A 114 2.13 -8.62 3.47
C ALA A 114 2.52 -9.45 4.71
N LEU A 115 2.21 -10.75 4.72
CA LEU A 115 2.60 -11.64 5.82
C LEU A 115 4.12 -11.80 5.92
N HIS A 116 4.83 -11.85 4.79
CA HIS A 116 6.29 -11.97 4.79
C HIS A 116 6.95 -10.80 5.55
N TRP A 117 6.52 -9.56 5.34
CA TRP A 117 7.02 -8.42 6.09
C TRP A 117 6.72 -8.53 7.58
N LEU A 118 5.50 -8.90 7.93
CA LEU A 118 5.07 -9.05 9.32
C LEU A 118 5.74 -10.21 10.05
N GLU A 119 6.01 -11.34 9.36
CA GLU A 119 6.52 -12.56 10.00
C GLU A 119 8.04 -12.69 9.89
N SER A 120 8.62 -12.41 8.71
CA SER A 120 10.06 -12.63 8.48
C SER A 120 10.92 -11.47 8.94
N PHE A 121 10.36 -10.25 8.99
CA PHE A 121 11.05 -9.06 9.47
C PHE A 121 10.51 -8.55 10.82
N ASP A 122 9.44 -9.16 11.34
CA ASP A 122 8.83 -8.83 12.63
C ASP A 122 8.40 -7.37 12.76
N VAL A 123 7.96 -6.75 11.64
CA VAL A 123 7.42 -5.38 11.69
C VAL A 123 6.05 -5.35 12.35
N ASP A 124 5.70 -4.25 13.01
CA ASP A 124 4.49 -4.10 13.81
C ASP A 124 3.28 -3.63 13.01
N GLY A 125 3.49 -3.22 11.77
CA GLY A 125 2.38 -2.81 10.92
C GLY A 125 2.76 -2.50 9.48
N LEU A 126 1.70 -2.33 8.69
CA LEU A 126 1.78 -1.95 7.28
C LEU A 126 0.98 -0.66 7.07
N ARG A 127 1.59 0.33 6.44
CA ARG A 127 0.87 1.42 5.79
C ARG A 127 0.65 1.01 4.34
N VAL A 128 -0.60 0.90 3.92
CA VAL A 128 -0.99 0.49 2.56
C VAL A 128 -1.10 1.73 1.69
N ASP A 129 -0.20 1.82 0.73
CA ASP A 129 -0.10 2.94 -0.20
C ASP A 129 -1.25 2.98 -1.20
N ALA A 130 -1.67 4.19 -1.58
CA ALA A 130 -2.56 4.49 -2.69
C ALA A 130 -3.89 3.70 -2.69
N VAL A 131 -4.48 3.46 -1.52
CA VAL A 131 -5.74 2.69 -1.39
C VAL A 131 -6.85 3.27 -2.26
N ALA A 132 -6.95 4.59 -2.40
CA ALA A 132 -7.92 5.24 -3.28
C ALA A 132 -7.81 4.75 -4.74
N SER A 133 -6.59 4.58 -5.25
CA SER A 133 -6.35 4.09 -6.61
C SER A 133 -6.81 2.64 -6.82
N MET A 134 -6.84 1.86 -5.74
CA MET A 134 -7.34 0.48 -5.75
C MET A 134 -8.85 0.41 -5.71
N LEU A 135 -9.51 1.32 -4.98
CA LEU A 135 -10.95 1.32 -4.75
C LEU A 135 -11.77 1.75 -5.96
N TYR A 136 -11.21 2.59 -6.83
CA TYR A 136 -11.93 3.23 -7.91
C TYR A 136 -11.33 2.92 -9.28
N ARG A 137 -12.14 2.35 -10.18
CA ARG A 137 -11.76 2.06 -11.57
C ARG A 137 -11.57 3.33 -12.40
N ASP A 138 -12.22 4.42 -12.01
CA ASP A 138 -12.12 5.74 -12.64
C ASP A 138 -11.06 6.65 -12.03
N TYR A 139 -10.21 6.13 -11.12
CA TYR A 139 -9.18 6.92 -10.46
C TYR A 139 -8.25 7.56 -11.49
N SER A 140 -8.13 8.92 -11.44
CA SER A 140 -7.35 9.74 -12.36
C SER A 140 -7.66 9.52 -13.85
N ARG A 141 -8.86 9.02 -14.19
CA ARG A 141 -9.27 8.75 -15.57
C ARG A 141 -10.44 9.63 -16.00
N ARG A 142 -10.44 10.00 -17.29
CA ARG A 142 -11.56 10.71 -17.89
C ARG A 142 -12.71 9.75 -18.20
N HIS A 143 -13.87 10.32 -18.46
CA HIS A 143 -15.01 9.55 -18.94
C HIS A 143 -14.65 8.78 -20.23
N GLY A 144 -14.93 7.47 -20.25
CA GLY A 144 -14.61 6.57 -21.38
C GLY A 144 -13.19 5.95 -21.32
N GLU A 145 -12.31 6.39 -20.40
CA GLU A 145 -10.96 5.84 -20.24
C GLU A 145 -10.87 4.71 -19.19
N TRP A 146 -11.98 4.25 -18.66
CA TRP A 146 -12.07 3.18 -17.67
C TRP A 146 -13.23 2.23 -17.97
N LEU A 147 -13.19 1.05 -17.36
CA LEU A 147 -14.22 0.04 -17.51
C LEU A 147 -15.07 -0.05 -16.22
N PRO A 148 -16.40 0.00 -16.33
CA PRO A 148 -17.26 -0.20 -15.16
C PRO A 148 -17.14 -1.63 -14.60
N ASN A 149 -17.50 -1.80 -13.34
CA ASN A 149 -17.63 -3.12 -12.74
C ASN A 149 -18.91 -3.85 -13.29
N GLU A 150 -19.12 -5.09 -12.88
CA GLU A 150 -20.24 -5.92 -13.33
C GLU A 150 -21.63 -5.34 -13.05
N HIS A 151 -21.74 -4.33 -12.16
CA HIS A 151 -22.96 -3.60 -11.85
C HIS A 151 -23.05 -2.23 -12.53
N GLY A 152 -22.10 -1.91 -13.43
CA GLY A 152 -22.03 -0.61 -14.11
C GLY A 152 -21.42 0.50 -13.27
N GLY A 153 -20.95 0.24 -12.07
CA GLY A 153 -20.37 1.21 -11.15
C GLY A 153 -18.86 1.36 -11.28
N LYS A 154 -18.32 2.36 -10.58
CA LYS A 154 -16.90 2.70 -10.61
C LYS A 154 -16.04 1.98 -9.56
N ASN A 155 -16.64 1.33 -8.58
CA ASN A 155 -15.90 0.64 -7.52
C ASN A 155 -15.21 -0.61 -8.08
N ASN A 156 -13.94 -0.80 -7.72
CA ASN A 156 -13.21 -2.02 -8.01
C ASN A 156 -13.55 -3.07 -6.93
N LEU A 157 -14.55 -3.90 -7.21
CA LEU A 157 -15.10 -4.86 -6.24
C LEU A 157 -14.06 -5.90 -5.82
N GLU A 158 -13.20 -6.30 -6.74
CA GLU A 158 -12.16 -7.29 -6.52
C GLU A 158 -11.04 -6.75 -5.61
N ALA A 159 -10.63 -5.50 -5.80
CA ALA A 159 -9.68 -4.83 -4.92
C ALA A 159 -10.27 -4.57 -3.53
N ILE A 160 -11.54 -4.18 -3.44
CA ILE A 160 -12.27 -4.06 -2.17
C ILE A 160 -12.27 -5.38 -1.41
N GLN A 161 -12.54 -6.49 -2.10
CA GLN A 161 -12.50 -7.82 -1.50
C GLN A 161 -11.09 -8.19 -1.06
N PHE A 162 -10.07 -7.89 -1.86
CA PHE A 162 -8.66 -8.10 -1.52
C PHE A 162 -8.28 -7.35 -0.23
N LEU A 163 -8.62 -6.06 -0.10
CA LEU A 163 -8.32 -5.27 1.10
C LEU A 163 -9.00 -5.84 2.35
N ARG A 164 -10.25 -6.31 2.22
CA ARG A 164 -10.93 -7.02 3.31
C ARG A 164 -10.23 -8.33 3.69
N GLN A 165 -9.74 -9.07 2.69
CA GLN A 165 -8.99 -10.31 2.92
C GLN A 165 -7.65 -10.01 3.62
N LEU A 166 -6.93 -8.98 3.20
CA LEU A 166 -5.69 -8.52 3.82
C LEU A 166 -5.90 -8.27 5.33
N ASN A 167 -6.87 -7.42 5.67
CA ASN A 167 -7.11 -7.04 7.07
C ASN A 167 -7.55 -8.24 7.94
N LYS A 168 -8.38 -9.13 7.39
CA LYS A 168 -8.75 -10.40 8.08
C LYS A 168 -7.54 -11.31 8.27
N LEU A 169 -6.69 -11.42 7.27
CA LEU A 169 -5.50 -12.28 7.29
C LEU A 169 -4.50 -11.79 8.34
N VAL A 170 -4.20 -10.49 8.33
CA VAL A 170 -3.31 -9.87 9.33
C VAL A 170 -3.87 -10.08 10.73
N GLY A 171 -5.14 -9.78 10.98
CA GLY A 171 -5.75 -9.99 12.30
C GLY A 171 -5.74 -11.44 12.77
N LYS A 172 -5.75 -12.41 11.85
CA LYS A 172 -5.71 -13.84 12.18
C LYS A 172 -4.28 -14.33 12.48
N TYR A 173 -3.30 -13.97 11.67
CA TYR A 173 -1.95 -14.53 11.74
C TYR A 173 -0.95 -13.67 12.52
N ARG A 174 -1.20 -12.37 12.59
CA ARG A 174 -0.37 -11.40 13.34
C ARG A 174 -1.27 -10.52 14.22
N PRO A 175 -1.97 -11.12 15.22
CA PRO A 175 -2.79 -10.35 16.15
C PRO A 175 -1.91 -9.33 16.88
N GLY A 176 -2.33 -8.06 16.83
CA GLY A 176 -1.55 -6.93 17.36
C GLY A 176 -0.83 -6.10 16.30
N ALA A 177 -0.57 -6.65 15.12
CA ALA A 177 -0.09 -5.83 14.01
C ALA A 177 -1.17 -4.86 13.50
N ILE A 178 -0.76 -3.65 13.15
CA ILE A 178 -1.68 -2.61 12.65
C ILE A 178 -1.61 -2.48 11.13
N VAL A 179 -2.75 -2.21 10.50
CA VAL A 179 -2.82 -1.91 9.06
C VAL A 179 -3.47 -0.54 8.90
N ILE A 180 -2.78 0.34 8.20
CA ILE A 180 -3.15 1.75 8.02
C ILE A 180 -3.41 2.01 6.55
N ALA A 181 -4.53 2.65 6.22
CA ALA A 181 -4.84 3.03 4.84
C ALA A 181 -4.34 4.45 4.52
N GLU A 182 -3.57 4.59 3.45
CA GLU A 182 -3.46 5.87 2.78
C GLU A 182 -4.62 5.95 1.78
N GLU A 183 -5.70 6.59 2.20
CA GLU A 183 -6.92 6.74 1.43
C GLU A 183 -7.39 8.19 1.51
N SER A 184 -7.30 8.91 0.40
CA SER A 184 -7.50 10.37 0.31
C SER A 184 -8.91 10.79 -0.10
N THR A 185 -9.83 9.82 -0.30
CA THR A 185 -11.19 10.11 -0.76
C THR A 185 -12.23 9.98 0.37
N ALA A 186 -13.50 10.16 0.02
CA ALA A 186 -14.63 9.96 0.90
C ALA A 186 -15.19 8.52 0.85
N PHE A 187 -14.35 7.50 0.52
CA PHE A 187 -14.81 6.11 0.54
C PHE A 187 -15.29 5.75 1.94
N PRO A 188 -16.52 5.17 2.06
CA PRO A 188 -17.11 4.95 3.37
C PRO A 188 -16.48 3.75 4.09
N GLN A 189 -16.49 3.81 5.42
CA GLN A 189 -16.19 2.67 6.29
C GLN A 189 -14.81 2.04 6.12
N VAL A 190 -13.78 2.81 5.75
CA VAL A 190 -12.41 2.31 5.58
C VAL A 190 -11.91 1.61 6.83
N SER A 191 -12.12 2.21 8.01
CA SER A 191 -11.69 1.66 9.30
C SER A 191 -12.78 0.91 10.08
N HIS A 192 -13.96 0.68 9.48
CA HIS A 192 -14.97 -0.17 10.10
C HIS A 192 -14.65 -1.66 9.93
N PRO A 193 -15.05 -2.50 10.91
CA PRO A 193 -14.86 -3.95 10.84
C PRO A 193 -15.49 -4.56 9.58
N THR A 194 -14.83 -5.58 9.05
CA THR A 194 -15.28 -6.24 7.80
C THR A 194 -16.64 -6.92 7.95
N TYR A 195 -17.02 -7.38 9.13
CA TYR A 195 -18.34 -8.00 9.39
C TYR A 195 -19.47 -6.97 9.45
N LEU A 196 -19.16 -5.67 9.56
CA LEU A 196 -20.12 -4.57 9.43
C LEU A 196 -20.09 -3.93 8.04
N GLY A 197 -19.39 -4.54 7.07
CA GLY A 197 -19.32 -4.06 5.69
C GLY A 197 -18.12 -3.14 5.40
N GLY A 198 -17.29 -2.82 6.40
CA GLY A 198 -16.11 -2.00 6.24
C GLY A 198 -14.93 -2.72 5.57
N LEU A 199 -13.82 -2.01 5.35
CA LEU A 199 -12.59 -2.56 4.80
C LEU A 199 -11.71 -3.23 5.87
N GLY A 200 -11.87 -2.88 7.16
CA GLY A 200 -11.19 -3.49 8.28
C GLY A 200 -9.83 -2.91 8.61
N PHE A 201 -9.43 -1.78 8.05
CA PHE A 201 -8.21 -1.08 8.47
C PHE A 201 -8.32 -0.62 9.92
N HIS A 202 -7.20 -0.62 10.64
CA HIS A 202 -7.15 -0.11 11.99
C HIS A 202 -7.21 1.42 12.00
N TYR A 203 -6.49 2.04 11.06
CA TYR A 203 -6.41 3.50 10.92
C TYR A 203 -6.50 3.91 9.45
N LYS A 204 -6.82 5.16 9.25
CA LYS A 204 -6.75 5.88 7.97
C LYS A 204 -5.99 7.19 8.20
N TRP A 205 -5.08 7.54 7.29
CA TRP A 205 -4.41 8.83 7.34
C TRP A 205 -5.42 9.98 7.27
N ASN A 206 -5.25 10.97 8.17
CA ASN A 206 -6.08 12.16 8.19
C ASN A 206 -5.54 13.21 7.21
N MET A 207 -5.92 13.08 5.94
CA MET A 207 -5.48 13.99 4.88
C MET A 207 -6.00 15.42 5.09
N GLY A 208 -7.15 15.60 5.75
CA GLY A 208 -7.69 16.90 6.11
C GLY A 208 -6.76 17.64 7.08
N TRP A 209 -6.34 16.94 8.15
CA TRP A 209 -5.38 17.49 9.11
C TRP A 209 -4.04 17.85 8.45
N MET A 210 -3.53 16.99 7.57
CA MET A 210 -2.31 17.27 6.81
C MET A 210 -2.44 18.56 5.99
N ASN A 211 -3.50 18.70 5.21
CA ASN A 211 -3.74 19.87 4.38
C ASN A 211 -3.87 21.16 5.21
N ASP A 212 -4.60 21.10 6.33
CA ASP A 212 -4.79 22.26 7.21
C ASP A 212 -3.48 22.65 7.91
N THR A 213 -2.70 21.67 8.34
CA THR A 213 -1.37 21.88 8.95
C THR A 213 -0.41 22.52 7.94
N LEU A 214 -0.32 22.00 6.72
CA LEU A 214 0.54 22.57 5.67
C LEU A 214 0.11 23.99 5.32
N ARG A 215 -1.20 24.25 5.22
CA ARG A 215 -1.73 25.58 4.98
C ARG A 215 -1.39 26.54 6.12
N TYR A 216 -1.48 26.09 7.36
CA TYR A 216 -1.13 26.88 8.54
C TYR A 216 0.36 27.24 8.55
N ILE A 217 1.23 26.24 8.35
CA ILE A 217 2.69 26.43 8.35
C ILE A 217 3.15 27.35 7.22
N SER A 218 2.53 27.28 6.04
CA SER A 218 2.89 28.10 4.88
C SER A 218 2.47 29.56 4.98
N ARG A 219 1.60 29.93 5.94
CA ARG A 219 1.23 31.33 6.15
C ARG A 219 2.36 32.11 6.80
N ASP A 220 2.38 33.42 6.52
CA ASP A 220 3.21 34.37 7.28
C ASP A 220 2.87 34.27 8.77
N PRO A 221 3.86 34.30 9.68
CA PRO A 221 3.63 34.23 11.13
C PRO A 221 2.59 35.20 11.68
N ILE A 222 2.45 36.35 11.06
CA ILE A 222 1.43 37.37 11.44
C ILE A 222 -0.02 36.91 11.15
N HIS A 223 -0.19 35.88 10.29
CA HIS A 223 -1.48 35.32 9.85
C HIS A 223 -1.75 33.91 10.36
N ARG A 224 -0.93 33.40 11.29
CA ARG A 224 -1.09 32.09 11.94
C ARG A 224 -2.02 32.15 13.14
#